data_9f474e353051dd475ad34dfe647d8a98
#
_entry.id   9f474e353051dd475ad34dfe647d8a98
#
_cell.length_a   1.000
_cell.length_b   1.000
_cell.length_c   1.000
_cell.angle_alpha   90.00
_cell.angle_beta   90.00
_cell.angle_gamma   90.00
#
_symmetry.space_group_name_H-M   'P 1'
#
loop_
_entity.id
_entity.type
_entity.pdbx_description
1 polymer ?
#
loop_
_entity_poly.entity_id
_entity_poly.type
_entity_poly.pdbx_seq_one_letter_code
_entity_poly.pdbx_strand_id
1 'polypeptide(L)'
;MVGIVTWHYYTNFGSALQCYALSNTISKLGYRVQVINYRNPKYLQSNRFLACLKGVIESLLGLFPPLRFRYGQTFKHFLSEAISQSRLYTSSDEIKKDALSYSTIVAGSDQIWAPNVFNPVYMIDFVDGKKVNKVSYAASIGLTEIPAKKVGQSSSLLGDFTSLAVREEEG
;
A
#
# COMPACT_ATOMS: atom_id res chain seq x y z
N MET A 1 11.78 14.10 4.53
CA MET A 1 11.52 13.03 3.55
C MET A 1 10.04 12.69 3.60
N VAL A 2 9.40 12.42 2.46
CA VAL A 2 7.99 12.02 2.38
C VAL A 2 7.89 10.50 2.26
N GLY A 3 7.09 9.88 3.13
CA GLY A 3 6.74 8.47 3.05
C GLY A 3 5.42 8.27 2.31
N ILE A 4 5.29 7.23 1.50
CA ILE A 4 4.01 6.86 0.87
C ILE A 4 3.61 5.48 1.39
N VAL A 5 2.39 5.35 1.89
CA VAL A 5 1.79 4.06 2.26
C VAL A 5 0.61 3.76 1.35
N THR A 6 0.75 2.72 0.52
CA THR A 6 -0.25 2.30 -0.46
C THR A 6 -0.03 0.85 -0.88
N TRP A 7 -0.97 0.29 -1.61
CA TRP A 7 -0.77 -1.01 -2.24
C TRP A 7 0.19 -0.87 -3.43
N HIS A 8 1.27 -1.65 -3.44
CA HIS A 8 2.26 -1.62 -4.52
C HIS A 8 2.89 -2.98 -4.82
N TYR A 9 2.74 -3.97 -3.93
CA TYR A 9 3.47 -5.24 -4.00
C TYR A 9 2.67 -6.41 -4.58
N TYR A 10 1.38 -6.24 -4.80
CA TYR A 10 0.55 -7.22 -5.52
C TYR A 10 0.87 -7.16 -7.02
N THR A 11 0.71 -8.31 -7.72
CA THR A 11 0.83 -8.35 -9.18
C THR A 11 -0.39 -7.64 -9.82
N ASN A 12 -0.59 -6.40 -9.45
CA ASN A 12 -1.62 -5.51 -9.95
C ASN A 12 -0.94 -4.28 -10.56
N PHE A 13 -0.98 -4.19 -11.89
CA PHE A 13 -0.35 -3.10 -12.62
C PHE A 13 -0.96 -1.74 -12.26
N GLY A 14 -2.27 -1.67 -12.02
CA GLY A 14 -2.94 -0.45 -11.59
C GLY A 14 -2.36 0.09 -10.28
N SER A 15 -2.25 -0.77 -9.26
CA SER A 15 -1.68 -0.40 -7.96
C SER A 15 -0.21 0.01 -8.06
N ALA A 16 0.58 -0.64 -8.92
CA ALA A 16 1.97 -0.28 -9.14
C ALA A 16 2.13 1.07 -9.86
N LEU A 17 1.36 1.28 -10.92
CA LEU A 17 1.43 2.50 -11.71
C LEU A 17 0.94 3.73 -10.93
N GLN A 18 -0.12 3.61 -10.13
CA GLN A 18 -0.56 4.71 -9.28
C GLN A 18 0.48 5.06 -8.21
N CYS A 19 1.12 4.05 -7.60
CA CYS A 19 2.18 4.25 -6.62
C CYS A 19 3.39 4.96 -7.26
N TYR A 20 3.81 4.53 -8.46
CA TYR A 20 4.85 5.17 -9.24
C TYR A 20 4.50 6.62 -9.60
N ALA A 21 3.28 6.86 -10.10
CA ALA A 21 2.83 8.19 -10.49
C ALA A 21 2.82 9.16 -9.29
N LEU A 22 2.29 8.73 -8.14
CA LEU A 22 2.29 9.53 -6.92
C LEU A 22 3.71 9.83 -6.44
N SER A 23 4.56 8.80 -6.38
CA SER A 23 5.97 8.94 -5.98
C SER A 23 6.71 9.92 -6.90
N ASN A 24 6.56 9.77 -8.21
CA ASN A 24 7.20 10.64 -9.20
C ASN A 24 6.68 12.09 -9.12
N THR A 25 5.38 12.28 -8.91
CA THR A 25 4.78 13.61 -8.76
C THR A 25 5.34 14.33 -7.54
N ILE A 26 5.39 13.69 -6.38
CA ILE A 26 5.95 14.27 -5.16
C ILE A 26 7.45 14.56 -5.34
N SER A 27 8.17 13.68 -6.03
CA SER A 27 9.60 13.89 -6.34
C SER A 27 9.81 15.11 -7.25
N LYS A 28 8.97 15.30 -8.27
CA LYS A 28 9.00 16.47 -9.16
C LYS A 28 8.69 17.78 -8.43
N LEU A 29 7.98 17.73 -7.31
CA LEU A 29 7.77 18.87 -6.42
C LEU A 29 8.99 19.19 -5.54
N GLY A 30 10.10 18.46 -5.71
CA GLY A 30 11.36 18.70 -5.00
C GLY A 30 11.52 17.94 -3.68
N TYR A 31 10.62 17.02 -3.36
CA TYR A 31 10.69 16.24 -2.12
C TYR A 31 11.41 14.90 -2.32
N ARG A 32 12.22 14.51 -1.34
CA ARG A 32 12.72 13.13 -1.26
C ARG A 32 11.56 12.22 -0.87
N VAL A 33 11.31 11.17 -1.66
CA VAL A 33 10.19 10.25 -1.51
C VAL A 33 10.68 8.83 -1.27
N GLN A 34 9.96 8.12 -0.42
CA GLN A 34 10.16 6.69 -0.21
C GLN A 34 8.82 6.00 0.01
N VAL A 35 8.57 4.91 -0.71
CA VAL A 35 7.40 4.06 -0.48
C VAL A 35 7.68 3.15 0.72
N ILE A 36 6.80 3.19 1.70
CA ILE A 36 6.85 2.32 2.88
C ILE A 36 6.48 0.90 2.44
N ASN A 37 7.47 0.02 2.35
CA ASN A 37 7.29 -1.35 1.86
C ASN A 37 6.64 -2.23 2.92
N TYR A 38 5.38 -1.96 3.20
CA TYR A 38 4.57 -2.76 4.10
C TYR A 38 3.86 -3.90 3.36
N ARG A 39 3.92 -5.11 3.91
CA ARG A 39 3.23 -6.29 3.39
C ARG A 39 2.47 -6.98 4.50
N ASN A 40 1.16 -7.01 4.39
CA ASN A 40 0.32 -7.68 5.37
C ASN A 40 0.62 -9.19 5.42
N PRO A 41 0.99 -9.74 6.59
CA PRO A 41 1.36 -11.16 6.75
C PRO A 41 0.28 -12.14 6.29
N LYS A 42 -1.00 -11.78 6.45
CA LYS A 42 -2.14 -12.62 6.00
C LYS A 42 -2.07 -12.96 4.50
N TYR A 43 -1.59 -12.02 3.68
CA TYR A 43 -1.47 -12.23 2.23
C TYR A 43 -0.14 -12.84 1.83
N LEU A 44 0.89 -12.74 2.66
CA LEU A 44 2.19 -13.39 2.41
C LEU A 44 2.11 -14.90 2.54
N GLN A 45 1.33 -15.41 3.51
CA GLN A 45 1.19 -16.85 3.76
C GLN A 45 0.25 -17.54 2.78
N SER A 46 -0.89 -16.92 2.46
CA SER A 46 -1.94 -17.51 1.61
C SER A 46 -1.46 -17.78 0.18
N ASN A 47 -0.59 -16.92 -0.37
CA ASN A 47 -0.21 -17.02 -1.77
C ASN A 47 0.96 -17.98 -2.06
N ARG A 48 1.82 -18.30 -1.07
CA ARG A 48 3.00 -19.15 -1.32
C ARG A 48 2.65 -20.63 -1.49
N PHE A 49 1.77 -21.15 -0.66
CA PHE A 49 1.38 -22.56 -0.69
C PHE A 49 0.52 -22.89 -1.93
N LEU A 50 -0.48 -22.07 -2.20
CA LEU A 50 -1.34 -22.21 -3.39
C LEU A 50 -0.58 -21.95 -4.70
N ALA A 51 0.36 -21.01 -4.73
CA ALA A 51 1.19 -20.76 -5.89
C ALA A 51 2.16 -21.91 -6.15
N CYS A 52 2.72 -22.52 -5.11
CA CYS A 52 3.59 -23.69 -5.22
C CYS A 52 2.80 -24.91 -5.76
N LEU A 53 1.62 -25.20 -5.20
CA LEU A 53 0.77 -26.28 -5.66
C LEU A 53 0.31 -26.10 -7.13
N LYS A 54 -0.11 -24.90 -7.49
CA LYS A 54 -0.45 -24.57 -8.89
C LYS A 54 0.75 -24.74 -9.82
N GLY A 55 1.93 -24.27 -9.43
CA GLY A 55 3.14 -24.42 -10.23
C GLY A 55 3.52 -25.88 -10.48
N VAL A 56 3.35 -26.74 -9.49
CA VAL A 56 3.58 -28.19 -9.62
C VAL A 56 2.59 -28.83 -10.58
N ILE A 57 1.30 -28.51 -10.45
CA ILE A 57 0.23 -29.03 -11.32
C ILE A 57 0.43 -28.58 -12.78
N GLU A 58 0.73 -27.30 -12.99
CA GLU A 58 0.98 -26.71 -14.31
C GLU A 58 2.24 -27.32 -14.97
N SER A 59 3.28 -27.62 -14.17
CA SER A 59 4.48 -28.32 -14.64
C SER A 59 4.20 -29.77 -15.03
N LEU A 60 3.37 -30.48 -14.27
CA LEU A 60 2.98 -31.87 -14.55
C LEU A 60 2.08 -31.97 -15.79
N LEU A 61 1.31 -30.95 -16.12
CA LEU A 61 0.47 -30.88 -17.31
C LEU A 61 1.20 -30.44 -18.58
N GLY A 62 2.54 -30.28 -18.54
CA GLY A 62 3.35 -29.86 -19.69
C GLY A 62 3.04 -28.42 -20.18
N LEU A 63 2.31 -27.65 -19.39
CA LEU A 63 2.08 -26.24 -19.67
C LEU A 63 3.38 -25.51 -19.37
N PHE A 64 3.98 -24.87 -20.37
CA PHE A 64 5.19 -24.05 -20.28
C PHE A 64 5.17 -23.14 -19.03
N PRO A 65 6.36 -22.72 -18.52
CA PRO A 65 6.43 -21.87 -17.32
C PRO A 65 5.45 -20.74 -17.50
N PRO A 66 4.48 -20.62 -16.58
CA PRO A 66 3.30 -19.82 -16.82
C PRO A 66 3.71 -18.38 -17.09
N LEU A 67 3.11 -17.75 -18.07
CA LEU A 67 3.26 -16.31 -18.38
C LEU A 67 3.28 -15.47 -17.09
N ARG A 68 2.51 -15.87 -16.07
CA ARG A 68 2.51 -15.30 -14.72
C ARG A 68 3.89 -15.25 -14.05
N PHE A 69 4.79 -16.23 -14.27
CA PHE A 69 6.12 -16.20 -13.67
C PHE A 69 6.99 -15.12 -14.31
N ARG A 70 6.94 -14.99 -15.62
CA ARG A 70 7.64 -13.92 -16.37
C ARG A 70 7.11 -12.55 -16.01
N TYR A 71 5.79 -12.37 -15.97
CA TYR A 71 5.17 -11.12 -15.55
C TYR A 71 5.52 -10.74 -14.10
N GLY A 72 5.57 -11.70 -13.19
CA GLY A 72 5.96 -11.47 -11.80
C GLY A 72 7.40 -10.99 -11.65
N GLN A 73 8.34 -11.47 -12.47
CA GLN A 73 9.74 -11.04 -12.48
C GLN A 73 9.86 -9.61 -13.04
N THR A 74 9.26 -9.36 -14.21
CA THR A 74 9.25 -8.02 -14.83
C THR A 74 8.60 -6.97 -13.92
N PHE A 75 7.51 -7.34 -13.24
CA PHE A 75 6.83 -6.48 -12.29
C PHE A 75 7.71 -6.12 -11.08
N LYS A 76 8.38 -7.11 -10.50
CA LYS A 76 9.32 -6.89 -9.39
C LYS A 76 10.50 -6.02 -9.80
N HIS A 77 11.02 -6.24 -10.99
CA HIS A 77 12.11 -5.46 -11.55
C HIS A 77 11.68 -3.99 -11.75
N PHE A 78 10.53 -3.77 -12.38
CA PHE A 78 9.95 -2.44 -12.51
C PHE A 78 9.81 -1.74 -11.15
N LEU A 79 9.22 -2.39 -10.15
CA LEU A 79 9.06 -1.77 -8.82
C LEU A 79 10.40 -1.45 -8.17
N SER A 80 11.42 -2.30 -8.33
CA SER A 80 12.72 -2.07 -7.70
C SER A 80 13.51 -0.93 -8.34
N GLU A 81 13.31 -0.68 -9.63
CA GLU A 81 14.00 0.38 -10.37
C GLU A 81 13.26 1.71 -10.34
N ALA A 82 11.93 1.64 -10.49
CA ALA A 82 11.11 2.84 -10.65
C ALA A 82 10.70 3.51 -9.34
N ILE A 83 10.74 2.79 -8.21
CA ILE A 83 10.21 3.27 -6.93
C ILE A 83 11.24 3.07 -5.81
N SER A 84 11.66 4.15 -5.16
CA SER A 84 12.44 4.07 -3.92
C SER A 84 11.59 3.46 -2.81
N GLN A 85 12.00 2.32 -2.27
CA GLN A 85 11.28 1.61 -1.22
C GLN A 85 12.10 1.57 0.07
N SER A 86 11.41 1.56 1.20
CA SER A 86 12.02 1.25 2.50
C SER A 86 12.39 -0.24 2.58
N ARG A 87 13.03 -0.63 3.68
CA ARG A 87 13.08 -2.05 4.03
C ARG A 87 11.67 -2.63 4.16
N LEU A 88 11.56 -3.94 4.08
CA LEU A 88 10.28 -4.64 4.27
C LEU A 88 9.80 -4.51 5.72
N TYR A 89 8.53 -4.18 5.88
CA TYR A 89 7.81 -4.21 7.14
C TYR A 89 6.63 -5.19 7.05
N THR A 90 6.33 -5.84 8.15
CA THR A 90 5.22 -6.80 8.27
C THR A 90 4.23 -6.41 9.37
N SER A 91 4.56 -5.42 10.18
CA SER A 91 3.69 -4.89 11.24
C SER A 91 3.79 -3.38 11.37
N SER A 92 2.78 -2.79 12.01
CA SER A 92 2.74 -1.38 12.40
C SER A 92 3.89 -1.02 13.33
N ASP A 93 4.22 -1.89 14.30
CA ASP A 93 5.31 -1.67 15.26
C ASP A 93 6.69 -1.60 14.61
N GLU A 94 6.91 -2.34 13.52
CA GLU A 94 8.16 -2.25 12.76
C GLU A 94 8.29 -0.90 12.06
N ILE A 95 7.20 -0.39 11.46
CA ILE A 95 7.17 0.91 10.79
C ILE A 95 7.37 2.04 11.80
N LYS A 96 6.74 1.93 12.97
CA LYS A 96 6.81 2.92 14.06
C LYS A 96 8.24 3.27 14.46
N LYS A 97 9.15 2.31 14.41
CA LYS A 97 10.57 2.50 14.77
C LYS A 97 11.27 3.50 13.84
N ASP A 98 10.87 3.50 12.56
CA ASP A 98 11.49 4.30 11.52
C ASP A 98 10.62 5.51 11.09
N ALA A 99 9.37 5.59 11.58
CA ALA A 99 8.36 6.55 11.15
C ALA A 99 8.78 8.02 11.33
N LEU A 100 9.55 8.33 12.38
CA LEU A 100 10.05 9.69 12.65
C LEU A 100 11.13 10.17 11.67
N SER A 101 11.63 9.30 10.79
CA SER A 101 12.51 9.72 9.69
C SER A 101 11.75 10.45 8.56
N TYR A 102 10.41 10.34 8.54
CA TYR A 102 9.56 11.05 7.62
C TYR A 102 9.02 12.35 8.24
N SER A 103 8.99 13.43 7.49
CA SER A 103 8.32 14.67 7.87
C SER A 103 6.83 14.64 7.56
N THR A 104 6.46 13.87 6.54
CA THR A 104 5.09 13.70 6.07
C THR A 104 4.91 12.26 5.60
N ILE A 105 3.77 11.67 5.88
CA ILE A 105 3.36 10.37 5.33
C ILE A 105 2.05 10.54 4.59
N VAL A 106 2.04 10.07 3.33
CA VAL A 106 0.88 10.14 2.43
C VAL A 106 0.25 8.76 2.30
N ALA A 107 -1.02 8.65 2.66
CA ALA A 107 -1.84 7.47 2.40
C ALA A 107 -2.56 7.64 1.05
N GLY A 108 -2.43 6.69 0.17
CA GLY A 108 -3.09 6.73 -1.16
C GLY A 108 -2.13 6.42 -2.29
N SER A 109 -2.59 6.34 -3.51
CA SER A 109 -3.97 6.53 -4.00
C SER A 109 -4.53 5.19 -4.51
N ASP A 110 -5.14 4.39 -3.68
CA ASP A 110 -5.77 3.10 -4.06
C ASP A 110 -6.95 2.83 -3.10
N GLN A 111 -7.69 1.74 -3.29
CA GLN A 111 -8.79 1.31 -2.40
C GLN A 111 -8.28 0.81 -1.04
N ILE A 112 -7.31 1.53 -0.47
CA ILE A 112 -6.63 1.15 0.77
C ILE A 112 -7.50 1.34 2.02
N TRP A 113 -8.61 2.07 1.91
CA TRP A 113 -9.57 2.32 2.98
C TRP A 113 -10.87 1.52 2.83
N ALA A 114 -10.93 0.61 1.85
CA ALA A 114 -12.11 -0.23 1.65
C ALA A 114 -12.39 -1.10 2.88
N PRO A 115 -13.63 -1.10 3.43
CA PRO A 115 -13.96 -1.77 4.69
C PRO A 115 -13.73 -3.28 4.70
N ASN A 116 -13.78 -3.94 3.54
CA ASN A 116 -13.55 -5.38 3.40
C ASN A 116 -12.07 -5.78 3.53
N VAL A 117 -11.16 -4.83 3.29
CA VAL A 117 -9.71 -5.01 3.40
C VAL A 117 -9.08 -4.09 4.44
N PHE A 118 -9.87 -3.61 5.38
CA PHE A 118 -9.45 -2.68 6.41
C PHE A 118 -8.16 -3.11 7.09
N ASN A 119 -7.19 -2.20 7.06
CA ASN A 119 -5.91 -2.37 7.75
C ASN A 119 -5.44 -1.00 8.26
N PRO A 120 -5.29 -0.82 9.60
CA PRO A 120 -4.92 0.45 10.21
C PRO A 120 -3.62 1.05 9.69
N VAL A 121 -2.69 0.24 9.21
CA VAL A 121 -1.42 0.72 8.61
C VAL A 121 -1.68 1.69 7.46
N TYR A 122 -2.71 1.46 6.65
CA TYR A 122 -3.07 2.39 5.56
C TYR A 122 -3.80 3.64 6.05
N MET A 123 -4.14 3.70 7.33
CA MET A 123 -4.62 4.91 8.03
C MET A 123 -3.53 5.54 8.90
N ILE A 124 -2.27 5.15 8.65
CA ILE A 124 -1.08 5.70 9.32
C ILE A 124 -1.20 5.61 10.86
N ASP A 125 -1.59 4.42 11.37
CA ASP A 125 -1.78 4.16 12.80
C ASP A 125 -0.48 4.10 13.61
N PHE A 126 0.65 3.99 12.92
CA PHE A 126 1.97 3.77 13.51
C PHE A 126 2.69 5.04 13.96
N VAL A 127 2.11 6.22 13.77
CA VAL A 127 2.68 7.50 14.20
C VAL A 127 1.60 8.48 14.62
N ASP A 128 1.94 9.38 15.55
CA ASP A 128 1.10 10.48 15.99
C ASP A 128 1.17 11.64 14.99
N GLY A 129 0.03 12.18 14.57
CA GLY A 129 -0.08 13.32 13.66
C GLY A 129 0.56 14.61 14.19
N LYS A 130 0.78 14.73 15.51
CA LYS A 130 1.55 15.84 16.10
C LYS A 130 3.05 15.75 15.84
N LYS A 131 3.56 14.57 15.49
CA LYS A 131 5.00 14.33 15.25
C LYS A 131 5.35 14.27 13.77
N VAL A 132 4.43 13.78 12.94
CA VAL A 132 4.59 13.60 11.50
C VAL A 132 3.30 13.99 10.82
N ASN A 133 3.35 14.83 9.79
CA ASN A 133 2.16 15.20 9.04
C ASN A 133 1.55 13.98 8.37
N LYS A 134 0.28 13.71 8.65
CA LYS A 134 -0.50 12.66 7.98
C LYS A 134 -1.38 13.29 6.91
N VAL A 135 -1.26 12.81 5.71
CA VAL A 135 -2.01 13.31 4.54
C VAL A 135 -2.61 12.13 3.79
N SER A 136 -3.79 12.30 3.23
CA SER A 136 -4.28 11.36 2.22
C SER A 136 -4.38 12.02 0.86
N TYR A 137 -4.15 11.24 -0.18
CA TYR A 137 -4.32 11.65 -1.57
C TYR A 137 -5.06 10.59 -2.35
N ALA A 138 -6.31 10.89 -2.71
CA ALA A 138 -7.19 10.00 -3.47
C ALA A 138 -7.27 8.57 -2.90
N ALA A 139 -7.18 8.43 -1.57
CA ALA A 139 -7.44 7.17 -0.91
C ALA A 139 -8.92 6.81 -1.12
N SER A 140 -9.20 5.57 -1.54
CA SER A 140 -10.53 5.15 -1.91
C SER A 140 -11.12 4.22 -0.86
N ILE A 141 -12.38 4.45 -0.54
CA ILE A 141 -13.22 3.60 0.31
C ILE A 141 -13.84 2.49 -0.54
N GLY A 142 -14.08 2.75 -1.84
CA GLY A 142 -14.63 1.80 -2.78
C GLY A 142 -16.07 1.38 -2.52
N LEU A 143 -16.79 2.13 -1.68
CA LEU A 143 -18.19 1.93 -1.34
C LEU A 143 -18.86 3.30 -1.24
N THR A 144 -20.16 3.35 -1.52
CA THR A 144 -21.01 4.54 -1.32
C THR A 144 -21.34 4.80 0.16
N GLU A 145 -21.30 3.75 0.98
CA GLU A 145 -21.57 3.85 2.42
C GLU A 145 -20.61 2.97 3.23
N ILE A 146 -20.09 3.51 4.32
CA ILE A 146 -19.26 2.76 5.26
C ILE A 146 -20.16 2.03 6.26
N PRO A 147 -20.01 0.72 6.46
CA PRO A 147 -20.77 -0.02 7.47
C PRO A 147 -20.60 0.61 8.86
N ALA A 148 -21.70 0.88 9.56
CA ALA A 148 -21.74 1.62 10.83
C ALA A 148 -20.75 1.07 11.89
N LYS A 149 -20.55 -0.25 11.94
CA LYS A 149 -19.59 -0.91 12.85
C LYS A 149 -18.13 -0.49 12.61
N LYS A 150 -17.80 0.03 11.43
CA LYS A 150 -16.42 0.42 11.06
C LYS A 150 -16.20 1.93 11.10
N VAL A 151 -17.26 2.72 11.12
CA VAL A 151 -17.19 4.20 11.14
C VAL A 151 -16.37 4.68 12.33
N GLY A 152 -16.70 4.27 13.55
CA GLY A 152 -16.00 4.72 14.76
C GLY A 152 -14.50 4.39 14.77
N GLN A 153 -14.13 3.23 14.28
CA GLN A 153 -12.72 2.82 14.20
C GLN A 153 -11.95 3.63 13.16
N SER A 154 -12.56 3.89 12.00
CA SER A 154 -11.94 4.71 10.96
C SER A 154 -11.84 6.17 11.37
N SER A 155 -12.89 6.75 11.94
CA SER A 155 -12.92 8.14 12.38
C SER A 155 -11.83 8.47 13.40
N SER A 156 -11.59 7.57 14.37
CA SER A 156 -10.55 7.79 15.38
C SER A 156 -9.15 7.83 14.79
N LEU A 157 -8.88 7.06 13.72
CA LEU A 157 -7.58 7.03 13.04
C LEU A 157 -7.38 8.21 12.08
N LEU A 158 -8.48 8.75 11.54
CA LEU A 158 -8.43 9.88 10.62
C LEU A 158 -8.39 11.24 11.33
N GLY A 159 -8.74 11.28 12.60
CA GLY A 159 -8.89 12.52 13.38
C GLY A 159 -7.61 13.34 13.56
N ASP A 160 -6.44 12.75 13.37
CA ASP A 160 -5.14 13.42 13.47
C ASP A 160 -4.44 13.65 12.11
N PHE A 161 -5.18 13.48 11.00
CA PHE A 161 -4.69 13.83 9.68
C PHE A 161 -4.65 15.35 9.50
N THR A 162 -3.57 15.84 8.93
CA THR A 162 -3.39 17.25 8.56
C THR A 162 -4.26 17.63 7.37
N SER A 163 -4.44 16.70 6.42
CA SER A 163 -5.26 16.89 5.23
C SER A 163 -5.82 15.57 4.75
N LEU A 164 -7.10 15.55 4.42
CA LEU A 164 -7.81 14.40 3.89
C LEU A 164 -8.31 14.70 2.48
N ALA A 165 -7.92 13.87 1.53
CA ALA A 165 -8.46 13.86 0.17
C ALA A 165 -8.77 12.41 -0.22
N VAL A 166 -10.05 12.15 -0.47
CA VAL A 166 -10.57 10.86 -0.93
C VAL A 166 -10.88 10.93 -2.42
N ARG A 167 -11.04 9.78 -3.04
CA ARG A 167 -11.34 9.68 -4.47
C ARG A 167 -12.81 9.93 -4.77
N GLU A 168 -13.69 9.50 -3.89
CA GLU A 168 -15.13 9.59 -4.03
C GLU A 168 -15.62 10.98 -3.59
N GLU A 169 -16.64 11.53 -4.28
CA GLU A 169 -17.29 12.78 -3.87
C GLU A 169 -18.11 12.61 -2.58
N GLU A 170 -18.59 11.39 -2.33
CA GLU A 170 -19.44 11.03 -1.18
C GLU A 170 -18.61 10.44 -0.01
N GLY A 171 -17.29 10.52 -0.07
CA GLY A 171 -16.37 9.94 0.89
C GLY A 171 -16.13 10.74 2.18
#